data_d254aeb08336ea9ab11b543dcdd06b94
#
_entry.id   d254aeb08336ea9ab11b543dcdd06b94
#
_cell.length_a   1.000
_cell.length_b   1.000
_cell.length_c   1.000
_cell.angle_alpha   90.00
_cell.angle_beta   90.00
_cell.angle_gamma   90.00
#
_symmetry.space_group_name_H-M   'P 1'
#
loop_
_entity.id
_entity.type
_entity.pdbx_description
1 polymer ?
#
loop_
_entity_poly.entity_id
_entity_poly.type
_entity_poly.pdbx_seq_one_letter_code
_entity_poly.pdbx_strand_id
1 'polypeptide(L)'
;MGFGTYIRAQREALGEANKDFSVRKVAKVIGVEPAFLSKVEREIVAPPSEAKVIALANALGEDQDVLLAMAGKVSSDLLNIIRDRPALFAELIRKLKTEPDHAVLRVVREVRDGDW
;
A
#
# COMPACT_ATOMS: atom_id res chain seq x y z
N MET A 1 3.41 -12.61 0.92
CA MET A 1 2.05 -12.36 1.43
C MET A 1 1.31 -11.46 0.44
N GLY A 2 0.15 -11.87 -0.01
CA GLY A 2 -0.66 -11.08 -0.93
C GLY A 2 -1.34 -9.89 -0.24
N PHE A 3 -1.83 -8.98 -1.05
CA PHE A 3 -2.56 -7.78 -0.59
C PHE A 3 -3.74 -8.15 0.32
N GLY A 4 -4.59 -9.08 -0.12
CA GLY A 4 -5.78 -9.46 0.64
C GLY A 4 -5.45 -10.09 1.99
N THR A 5 -4.48 -10.98 2.02
CA THR A 5 -4.02 -11.62 3.26
C THR A 5 -3.45 -10.59 4.23
N TYR A 6 -2.69 -9.63 3.72
CA TYR A 6 -2.12 -8.56 4.54
C TYR A 6 -3.20 -7.69 5.18
N ILE A 7 -4.14 -7.16 4.38
CA ILE A 7 -5.19 -6.27 4.92
C ILE A 7 -6.11 -7.01 5.89
N ARG A 8 -6.38 -8.28 5.65
CA ARG A 8 -7.14 -9.11 6.58
C ARG A 8 -6.44 -9.22 7.93
N ALA A 9 -5.15 -9.51 7.93
CA ALA A 9 -4.37 -9.62 9.15
C ALA A 9 -4.39 -8.30 9.95
N GLN A 10 -4.22 -7.17 9.26
CA GLN A 10 -4.27 -5.85 9.89
C GLN A 10 -5.65 -5.54 10.45
N ARG A 11 -6.71 -5.80 9.68
CA ARG A 11 -8.08 -5.59 10.14
C ARG A 11 -8.42 -6.47 11.36
N GLU A 12 -8.04 -7.74 11.33
CA GLU A 12 -8.30 -8.66 12.44
C GLU A 12 -7.53 -8.25 13.70
N ALA A 13 -6.29 -7.81 13.56
CA ALA A 13 -5.50 -7.32 14.69
C ALA A 13 -6.14 -6.10 15.34
N LEU A 14 -6.63 -5.15 14.55
CA LEU A 14 -7.38 -3.99 15.06
C LEU A 14 -8.72 -4.41 15.67
N GLY A 15 -9.35 -5.43 15.10
CA GLY A 15 -10.63 -5.96 15.54
C GLY A 15 -10.63 -6.67 16.89
N GLU A 16 -9.46 -7.09 17.36
CA GLU A 16 -9.33 -7.71 18.69
C GLU A 16 -9.76 -6.76 19.81
N ALA A 17 -9.50 -5.46 19.64
CA ALA A 17 -9.81 -4.44 20.64
C ALA A 17 -11.02 -3.57 20.26
N ASN A 18 -11.52 -3.63 19.02
CA ASN A 18 -12.55 -2.73 18.54
C ASN A 18 -13.44 -3.38 17.48
N LYS A 19 -14.74 -3.46 17.76
CA LYS A 19 -15.76 -4.05 16.86
C LYS A 19 -15.93 -3.26 15.56
N ASP A 20 -15.44 -2.02 15.48
CA ASP A 20 -15.52 -1.20 14.27
C ASP A 20 -14.64 -1.70 13.12
N PHE A 21 -13.84 -2.72 13.37
CA PHE A 21 -12.98 -3.34 12.36
C PHE A 21 -13.50 -4.69 11.83
N SER A 22 -14.80 -4.96 11.97
CA SER A 22 -15.41 -6.08 11.25
C SER A 22 -15.37 -5.82 9.74
N VAL A 23 -15.42 -6.89 8.94
CA VAL A 23 -15.52 -6.76 7.46
C VAL A 23 -16.65 -5.82 7.08
N ARG A 24 -17.82 -6.00 7.70
CA ARG A 24 -19.01 -5.21 7.41
C ARG A 24 -18.79 -3.73 7.65
N LYS A 25 -18.20 -3.38 8.80
CA LYS A 25 -17.99 -1.98 9.17
C LYS A 25 -16.89 -1.32 8.34
N VAL A 26 -15.79 -2.01 8.11
CA VAL A 26 -14.70 -1.48 7.26
C VAL A 26 -15.20 -1.32 5.83
N ALA A 27 -15.93 -2.29 5.29
CA ALA A 27 -16.52 -2.18 3.95
C ALA A 27 -17.42 -0.95 3.83
N LYS A 28 -18.25 -0.69 4.85
CA LYS A 28 -19.11 0.51 4.89
C LYS A 28 -18.28 1.79 4.86
N VAL A 29 -17.23 1.87 5.66
CA VAL A 29 -16.36 3.05 5.72
C VAL A 29 -15.71 3.34 4.37
N ILE A 30 -15.22 2.32 3.67
CA ILE A 30 -14.57 2.51 2.39
C ILE A 30 -15.54 2.53 1.20
N GLY A 31 -16.83 2.30 1.44
CA GLY A 31 -17.86 2.41 0.42
C GLY A 31 -17.92 1.23 -0.55
N VAL A 32 -17.74 0.01 -0.05
CA VAL A 32 -17.88 -1.23 -0.84
C VAL A 32 -18.81 -2.21 -0.13
N GLU A 33 -19.30 -3.20 -0.88
CA GLU A 33 -20.10 -4.28 -0.30
C GLU A 33 -19.23 -5.19 0.57
N PRO A 34 -19.74 -5.65 1.73
CA PRO A 34 -18.99 -6.58 2.59
C PRO A 34 -18.53 -7.84 1.86
N ALA A 35 -19.36 -8.39 0.99
CA ALA A 35 -19.00 -9.56 0.18
C ALA A 35 -17.82 -9.30 -0.73
N PHE A 36 -17.73 -8.09 -1.30
CA PHE A 36 -16.60 -7.69 -2.13
C PHE A 36 -15.30 -7.62 -1.30
N LEU A 37 -15.34 -6.94 -0.15
CA LEU A 37 -14.16 -6.86 0.72
C LEU A 37 -13.71 -8.25 1.18
N SER A 38 -14.65 -9.11 1.54
CA SER A 38 -14.35 -10.49 1.90
C SER A 38 -13.63 -11.24 0.76
N LYS A 39 -14.07 -11.05 -0.48
CA LYS A 39 -13.42 -11.66 -1.65
C LYS A 39 -12.03 -11.12 -1.89
N VAL A 40 -11.81 -9.81 -1.69
CA VAL A 40 -10.49 -9.18 -1.78
C VAL A 40 -9.56 -9.79 -0.72
N GLU A 41 -10.02 -9.91 0.51
CA GLU A 41 -9.23 -10.47 1.63
C GLU A 41 -8.85 -11.92 1.40
N ARG A 42 -9.73 -12.68 0.75
CA ARG A 42 -9.46 -14.10 0.41
C ARG A 42 -8.72 -14.25 -0.92
N GLU A 43 -8.36 -13.14 -1.55
CA GLU A 43 -7.63 -13.10 -2.81
C GLU A 43 -8.36 -13.79 -3.97
N ILE A 44 -9.69 -13.79 -3.91
CA ILE A 44 -10.56 -14.33 -4.97
C ILE A 44 -10.72 -13.31 -6.10
N VAL A 45 -10.69 -12.00 -5.77
CA VAL A 45 -10.75 -10.92 -6.73
C VAL A 45 -9.52 -10.02 -6.56
N ALA A 46 -9.19 -9.28 -7.61
CA ALA A 46 -8.07 -8.34 -7.60
C ALA A 46 -8.29 -7.22 -6.56
N PRO A 47 -7.21 -6.56 -6.11
CA PRO A 47 -7.32 -5.38 -5.26
C PRO A 47 -8.23 -4.31 -5.90
N PRO A 48 -8.94 -3.52 -5.08
CA PRO A 48 -9.84 -2.50 -5.60
C PRO A 48 -9.09 -1.32 -6.23
N SER A 49 -9.82 -0.32 -6.70
CA SER A 49 -9.27 0.90 -7.31
C SER A 49 -8.34 1.65 -6.35
N GLU A 50 -7.50 2.55 -6.90
CA GLU A 50 -6.63 3.41 -6.11
C GLU A 50 -7.40 4.14 -5.00
N ALA A 51 -8.54 4.74 -5.33
CA ALA A 51 -9.35 5.47 -4.35
C ALA A 51 -9.80 4.58 -3.18
N LYS A 52 -10.20 3.35 -3.47
CA LYS A 52 -10.64 2.40 -2.43
C LYS A 52 -9.46 1.87 -1.61
N VAL A 53 -8.31 1.66 -2.22
CA VAL A 53 -7.09 1.27 -1.49
C VAL A 53 -6.66 2.39 -0.54
N ILE A 54 -6.72 3.65 -0.98
CA ILE A 54 -6.42 4.81 -0.13
C ILE A 54 -7.39 4.87 1.05
N ALA A 55 -8.70 4.71 0.78
CA ALA A 55 -9.72 4.70 1.84
C ALA A 55 -9.46 3.56 2.84
N LEU A 56 -9.07 2.39 2.34
CA LEU A 56 -8.74 1.24 3.18
C LEU A 56 -7.51 1.49 4.03
N ALA A 57 -6.45 2.09 3.45
CA ALA A 57 -5.25 2.48 4.19
C ALA A 57 -5.59 3.43 5.33
N ASN A 58 -6.40 4.45 5.05
CA ASN A 58 -6.84 5.39 6.07
C ASN A 58 -7.66 4.71 7.18
N ALA A 59 -8.55 3.80 6.80
CA ALA A 59 -9.37 3.06 7.77
C ALA A 59 -8.54 2.16 8.67
N LEU A 60 -7.48 1.55 8.15
CA LEU A 60 -6.62 0.62 8.87
C LEU A 60 -5.39 1.28 9.52
N GLY A 61 -5.19 2.59 9.33
CA GLY A 61 -4.01 3.28 9.83
C GLY A 61 -2.71 2.90 9.12
N GLU A 62 -2.80 2.52 7.84
CA GLU A 62 -1.67 2.12 7.01
C GLU A 62 -1.20 3.27 6.13
N ASP A 63 0.07 3.22 5.71
CA ASP A 63 0.61 4.15 4.72
C ASP A 63 -0.03 3.89 3.36
N GLN A 64 -0.58 4.94 2.74
CA GLN A 64 -1.28 4.84 1.46
C GLN A 64 -0.38 4.34 0.33
N ASP A 65 0.83 4.87 0.24
CA ASP A 65 1.76 4.52 -0.84
C ASP A 65 2.25 3.08 -0.71
N VAL A 66 2.49 2.64 0.53
CA VAL A 66 2.89 1.26 0.81
C VAL A 66 1.76 0.30 0.46
N LEU A 67 0.54 0.59 0.89
CA LEU A 67 -0.59 -0.29 0.61
C LEU A 67 -0.90 -0.36 -0.88
N LEU A 68 -0.79 0.75 -1.61
CA LEU A 68 -0.93 0.77 -3.08
C LEU A 68 0.16 -0.08 -3.74
N ALA A 69 1.41 0.03 -3.29
CA ALA A 69 2.50 -0.78 -3.83
C ALA A 69 2.23 -2.27 -3.62
N MET A 70 1.71 -2.66 -2.46
CA MET A 70 1.32 -4.06 -2.19
C MET A 70 0.18 -4.52 -3.12
N ALA A 71 -0.67 -3.60 -3.56
CA ALA A 71 -1.71 -3.87 -4.55
C ALA A 71 -1.18 -3.89 -6.00
N GLY A 72 0.13 -3.72 -6.19
CA GLY A 72 0.75 -3.67 -7.50
C GLY A 72 0.58 -2.33 -8.21
N LYS A 73 0.37 -1.25 -7.46
CA LYS A 73 0.11 0.08 -8.01
C LYS A 73 1.07 1.11 -7.43
N VAL A 74 1.36 2.14 -8.22
CA VAL A 74 2.06 3.33 -7.75
C VAL A 74 1.01 4.44 -7.58
N SER A 75 1.02 5.14 -6.44
CA SER A 75 0.08 6.24 -6.22
C SER A 75 0.23 7.29 -7.31
N SER A 76 -0.85 8.01 -7.60
CA SER A 76 -0.82 9.08 -8.59
C SER A 76 0.20 10.16 -8.23
N ASP A 77 0.37 10.47 -6.95
CA ASP A 77 1.36 11.44 -6.47
C ASP A 77 2.79 10.97 -6.75
N LEU A 78 3.11 9.72 -6.40
CA LEU A 78 4.45 9.17 -6.68
C LEU A 78 4.70 9.05 -8.19
N LEU A 79 3.69 8.68 -8.95
CA LEU A 79 3.80 8.58 -10.41
C LEU A 79 4.11 9.95 -11.03
N ASN A 80 3.51 11.02 -10.54
CA ASN A 80 3.79 12.37 -11.00
C ASN A 80 5.24 12.78 -10.72
N ILE A 81 5.78 12.42 -9.54
CA ILE A 81 7.18 12.66 -9.20
C ILE A 81 8.10 11.93 -10.17
N ILE A 82 7.79 10.67 -10.49
CA ILE A 82 8.55 9.86 -11.45
C ILE A 82 8.50 10.50 -12.85
N ARG A 83 7.32 10.97 -13.25
CA ARG A 83 7.14 11.63 -14.57
C ARG A 83 7.93 12.92 -14.72
N ASP A 84 8.19 13.63 -13.63
CA ASP A 84 8.99 14.85 -13.66
C ASP A 84 10.47 14.58 -13.96
N ARG A 85 10.97 13.40 -13.59
CA ARG A 85 12.36 12.98 -13.80
C ARG A 85 12.43 11.52 -14.24
N PRO A 86 11.83 11.16 -15.37
CA PRO A 86 11.62 9.76 -15.73
C PRO A 86 12.93 8.99 -15.95
N ALA A 87 13.92 9.59 -16.58
CA ALA A 87 15.20 8.92 -16.86
C ALA A 87 15.98 8.63 -15.58
N LEU A 88 16.01 9.60 -14.65
CA LEU A 88 16.71 9.43 -13.38
C LEU A 88 16.05 8.38 -12.49
N PHE A 89 14.73 8.38 -12.39
CA PHE A 89 14.02 7.38 -11.59
C PHE A 89 14.10 5.98 -12.21
N ALA A 90 14.02 5.87 -13.53
CA ALA A 90 14.20 4.59 -14.21
C ALA A 90 15.59 4.02 -13.94
N GLU A 91 16.63 4.85 -14.01
CA GLU A 91 18.00 4.44 -13.71
C GLU A 91 18.15 4.00 -12.26
N LEU A 92 17.64 4.81 -11.33
CA LEU A 92 17.70 4.51 -9.90
C LEU A 92 17.04 3.16 -9.57
N ILE A 93 15.81 2.96 -10.06
CA ILE A 93 15.06 1.74 -9.79
C ILE A 93 15.76 0.52 -10.39
N ARG A 94 16.28 0.64 -11.63
CA ARG A 94 17.03 -0.46 -12.26
C ARG A 94 18.30 -0.80 -11.50
N LYS A 95 19.02 0.21 -10.98
CA LYS A 95 20.24 -0.03 -10.18
C LYS A 95 19.93 -0.74 -8.88
N LEU A 96 18.76 -0.49 -8.28
CA LEU A 96 18.35 -1.11 -7.02
C LEU A 96 17.67 -2.48 -7.21
N LYS A 97 17.36 -2.86 -8.44
CA LYS A 97 16.54 -4.04 -8.75
C LYS A 97 17.03 -5.33 -8.08
N THR A 98 18.34 -5.54 -8.03
CA THR A 98 18.94 -6.75 -7.49
C THR A 98 19.68 -6.53 -6.17
N GLU A 99 19.62 -5.32 -5.64
CA GLU A 99 20.32 -4.98 -4.40
C GLU A 99 19.50 -5.42 -3.18
N PRO A 100 20.18 -5.76 -2.08
CA PRO A 100 19.48 -6.15 -0.84
C PRO A 100 18.87 -4.92 -0.16
N ASP A 101 17.94 -5.17 0.78
CA ASP A 101 17.22 -4.11 1.48
C ASP A 101 18.13 -3.10 2.16
N HIS A 102 19.27 -3.53 2.71
CA HIS A 102 20.18 -2.61 3.39
C HIS A 102 20.83 -1.60 2.43
N ALA A 103 21.00 -1.96 1.14
CA ALA A 103 21.47 -1.01 0.14
C ALA A 103 20.40 0.05 -0.16
N VAL A 104 19.13 -0.36 -0.27
CA VAL A 104 18.00 0.56 -0.45
C VAL A 104 17.88 1.49 0.75
N LEU A 105 17.97 0.95 1.96
CA LEU A 105 17.94 1.74 3.21
C LEU A 105 19.08 2.76 3.27
N ARG A 106 20.25 2.41 2.78
CA ARG A 106 21.39 3.33 2.72
C ARG A 106 21.08 4.53 1.82
N VAL A 107 20.52 4.29 0.65
CA VAL A 107 20.10 5.37 -0.27
C VAL A 107 19.08 6.29 0.42
N VAL A 108 18.07 5.72 1.07
CA VAL A 108 17.06 6.49 1.80
C VAL A 108 17.70 7.37 2.87
N ARG A 109 18.64 6.83 3.64
CA ARG A 109 19.35 7.56 4.69
C ARG A 109 20.22 8.68 4.14
N GLU A 110 20.94 8.42 3.05
CA GLU A 110 21.78 9.45 2.40
C GLU A 110 20.94 10.61 1.89
N VAL A 111 19.78 10.34 1.31
CA VAL A 111 18.88 11.39 0.83
C VAL A 111 18.28 12.17 1.99
N ARG A 112 17.81 11.48 3.05
CA ARG A 112 17.21 12.11 4.22
C ARG A 112 18.20 12.97 5.00
N ASP A 113 19.41 12.45 5.22
CA ASP A 113 20.42 13.05 6.12
C ASP A 113 21.48 13.84 5.35
N GLY A 114 21.46 13.81 4.02
CA GLY A 114 22.42 14.50 3.19
C GLY A 114 22.24 16.01 3.18
N ASP A 115 23.33 16.70 2.82
CA ASP A 115 23.38 18.16 2.73
C ASP A 115 23.30 18.56 1.24
N TRP A 116 22.08 18.70 0.77
CA TRP A 116 21.79 19.02 -0.66
C TRP A 116 21.57 20.54 -0.93
#